data_8a46fba07659132b233a54ca38adaf4a
#
_entry.id   8a46fba07659132b233a54ca38adaf4a
#
_cell.length_a   1.000
_cell.length_b   1.000
_cell.length_c   1.000
_cell.angle_alpha   90.00
_cell.angle_beta   90.00
_cell.angle_gamma   90.00
#
_symmetry.space_group_name_H-M   'P 1'
#
loop_
_entity.id
_entity.type
_entity.pdbx_description
1 polymer ?
#
loop_
_entity_poly.entity_id
_entity_poly.type
_entity_poly.pdbx_seq_one_letter_code
_entity_poly.pdbx_strand_id
1 'polypeptide(L)' 'SYGYDHLRFTAPVYFGDTLTATYTVAEVDEEAMKTYADVIVTNQDGTVVCVAKHILKFFEVEE' A
#
# COMPACT_ATOMS: atom_id res chain seq x y z
N SER A 1 -12.15 1.11 -1.40
CA SER A 1 -10.82 1.17 -2.01
C SER A 1 -10.90 1.79 -3.39
N TYR A 2 -10.00 2.70 -3.67
CA TYR A 2 -9.98 3.41 -4.95
C TYR A 2 -9.03 2.74 -5.95
N GLY A 3 -8.05 2.01 -5.44
CA GLY A 3 -7.13 1.26 -6.27
C GLY A 3 -5.68 1.53 -5.89
N TYR A 4 -4.80 1.05 -6.75
CA TYR A 4 -3.37 1.24 -6.58
C TYR A 4 -2.86 2.17 -7.66
N ASP A 5 -2.08 3.18 -7.24
CA ASP A 5 -1.47 4.10 -8.18
C ASP A 5 -0.26 3.45 -8.83
N HIS A 6 0.61 2.85 -8.00
CA HIS A 6 1.80 2.16 -8.47
C HIS A 6 1.97 0.87 -7.72
N LEU A 7 2.36 -0.16 -8.45
CA LEU A 7 2.70 -1.44 -7.87
C LEU A 7 3.97 -1.92 -8.56
N ARG A 8 5.03 -2.14 -7.78
CA ARG A 8 6.30 -2.59 -8.33
C ARG A 8 6.91 -3.66 -7.47
N PHE A 9 7.44 -4.67 -8.13
CA PHE A 9 8.27 -5.66 -7.47
C PHE A 9 9.70 -5.17 -7.50
N THR A 10 10.33 -5.07 -6.35
CA THR A 10 11.69 -4.55 -6.22
C THR A 10 12.72 -5.63 -6.02
N ALA A 11 12.28 -6.86 -5.74
CA ALA A 11 13.15 -8.01 -5.60
C ALA A 11 12.34 -9.26 -5.91
N PRO A 12 13.00 -10.37 -6.26
CA PRO A 12 12.29 -11.62 -6.55
C PRO A 12 11.60 -12.18 -5.31
N VAL A 13 10.47 -12.81 -5.54
CA VAL A 13 9.75 -13.54 -4.51
C VAL A 13 9.82 -15.02 -4.90
N TYR A 14 10.25 -15.85 -3.96
CA TYR A 14 10.43 -17.25 -4.20
C TYR A 14 9.35 -18.06 -3.49
N PHE A 15 9.12 -19.24 -3.99
CA PHE A 15 8.14 -20.14 -3.41
C PHE A 15 8.57 -20.50 -1.98
N GLY A 16 7.66 -20.33 -1.04
CA GLY A 16 7.97 -20.60 0.36
C GLY A 16 8.40 -19.38 1.16
N ASP A 17 8.56 -18.22 0.50
CA ASP A 17 8.89 -16.99 1.22
C ASP A 17 7.74 -16.59 2.14
N THR A 18 8.11 -16.05 3.31
CA THR A 18 7.14 -15.45 4.22
C THR A 18 7.11 -13.96 3.96
N LEU A 19 5.95 -13.45 3.58
CA LEU A 19 5.80 -12.05 3.22
C LEU A 19 5.05 -11.31 4.30
N THR A 20 5.53 -10.11 4.60
CA THR A 20 4.89 -9.22 5.56
C THR A 20 4.57 -7.91 4.86
N ALA A 21 3.32 -7.52 4.89
CA ALA A 21 2.89 -6.25 4.29
C ALA A 21 2.74 -5.22 5.40
N THR A 22 3.35 -4.06 5.18
CA THR A 22 3.26 -2.92 6.09
C THR A 22 2.51 -1.81 5.39
N TYR A 23 1.50 -1.31 6.04
CA TYR A 23 0.61 -0.30 5.49
C TYR A 23 0.82 0.99 6.26
N THR A 24 1.23 2.04 5.59
CA THR A 24 1.53 3.33 6.22
C THR A 24 0.77 4.42 5.50
N VAL A 25 -0.03 5.19 6.25
CA VAL A 25 -0.74 6.32 5.66
C VAL A 25 0.28 7.42 5.38
N ALA A 26 0.43 7.75 4.10
CA ALA A 26 1.43 8.72 3.68
C ALA A 26 0.86 10.13 3.58
N GLU A 27 -0.41 10.25 3.17
CA GLU A 27 -0.98 11.56 2.89
C GLU A 27 -2.49 11.48 2.96
N VAL A 28 -3.10 12.55 3.45
CA VAL A 28 -4.55 12.68 3.46
C VAL A 28 -4.90 13.96 2.72
N ASP A 29 -5.72 13.84 1.68
CA ASP A 29 -6.21 14.97 0.92
C ASP A 29 -7.68 15.17 1.26
N GLU A 30 -7.96 16.10 2.14
CA GLU A 30 -9.31 16.31 2.64
C GLU A 30 -10.22 16.92 1.59
N GLU A 31 -9.69 17.74 0.71
CA GLU A 31 -10.50 18.34 -0.32
C GLU A 31 -10.99 17.33 -1.34
N ALA A 32 -10.12 16.42 -1.73
CA ALA A 32 -10.47 15.37 -2.67
C ALA A 32 -11.07 14.15 -1.98
N MET A 33 -11.07 14.14 -0.65
CA MET A 33 -11.56 13.03 0.16
C MET A 33 -10.83 11.73 -0.18
N LYS A 34 -9.51 11.84 -0.29
CA LYS A 34 -8.64 10.71 -0.61
C LYS A 34 -7.57 10.56 0.45
N THR A 35 -7.20 9.33 0.69
CA THR A 35 -6.08 8.99 1.54
C THR A 35 -5.11 8.16 0.74
N TYR A 36 -3.85 8.54 0.80
CA TYR A 36 -2.79 7.81 0.12
C TYR A 36 -2.02 7.01 1.16
N ALA A 37 -1.76 5.76 0.85
CA ALA A 37 -1.04 4.90 1.77
C ALA A 37 0.04 4.16 1.01
N ASP A 38 1.18 4.01 1.65
CA ASP A 38 2.28 3.22 1.11
C ASP A 38 2.18 1.82 1.67
N VAL A 39 2.28 0.84 0.79
CA VAL A 39 2.29 -0.56 1.17
C VAL A 39 3.66 -1.10 0.81
N ILE A 40 4.34 -1.66 1.78
CA ILE A 40 5.67 -2.22 1.60
C ILE A 40 5.59 -3.68 2.02
N VAL A 41 6.01 -4.57 1.14
CA VAL A 41 6.03 -5.99 1.42
C VAL A 41 7.47 -6.43 1.54
N THR A 42 7.77 -7.10 2.65
CA THR A 42 9.11 -7.63 2.90
C THR A 42 9.04 -9.14 3.04
N ASN A 43 10.16 -9.79 2.75
CA ASN A 43 10.28 -11.23 2.97
C ASN A 43 10.81 -11.51 4.37
N GLN A 44 11.10 -12.78 4.67
CA GLN A 44 11.54 -13.19 5.99
C GLN A 44 12.90 -12.61 6.37
N ASP A 45 13.67 -12.14 5.41
CA ASP A 45 14.97 -11.53 5.66
C ASP A 45 14.90 -10.02 5.82
N GLY A 46 13.69 -9.46 5.71
CA GLY A 46 13.50 -8.02 5.78
C GLY A 46 13.79 -7.30 4.47
N THR A 47 13.99 -8.03 3.40
CA THR A 47 14.22 -7.45 2.07
C THR A 47 12.89 -6.99 1.49
N VAL A 48 12.85 -5.76 1.01
CA VAL A 48 11.65 -5.23 0.36
C VAL A 48 11.51 -5.90 -1.00
N VAL A 49 10.39 -6.57 -1.20
CA VAL A 49 10.15 -7.30 -2.45
C VAL A 49 9.06 -6.62 -3.29
N CYS A 50 8.25 -5.78 -2.69
CA CYS A 50 7.19 -5.10 -3.41
C CYS A 50 6.87 -3.79 -2.74
N VAL A 51 6.60 -2.77 -3.54
CA VAL A 51 6.11 -1.48 -3.04
C VAL A 51 4.88 -1.09 -3.85
N ALA A 52 3.92 -0.47 -3.18
CA ALA A 52 2.71 -0.03 -3.83
C ALA A 52 2.20 1.24 -3.17
N LYS A 53 1.52 2.06 -3.92
CA LYS A 53 0.80 3.20 -3.37
C LYS A 53 -0.68 2.91 -3.54
N HIS A 54 -1.38 2.87 -2.43
CA HIS A 54 -2.79 2.57 -2.41
C HIS A 54 -3.58 3.85 -2.19
N ILE A 55 -4.56 4.08 -3.02
CA ILE A 55 -5.41 5.27 -2.92
C ILE A 55 -6.74 4.83 -2.37
N LEU A 56 -7.11 5.41 -1.24
CA LEU A 56 -8.38 5.16 -0.61
C LEU A 56 -9.23 6.42 -0.76
N LYS A 57 -10.42 6.26 -1.30
CA LYS A 57 -11.36 7.35 -1.37
C LYS A 57 -12.39 7.14 -0.27
N PHE A 58 -12.60 8.16 0.54
CA PHE A 58 -13.56 8.05 1.62
C PHE A 58 -14.72 9.02 1.38
N PHE A 59 -15.84 8.67 1.95
CA PHE A 59 -17.06 9.45 1.80
C PHE A 59 -17.52 9.90 3.16
N GLU A 60 -18.08 11.09 3.17
CA GLU A 60 -18.76 11.56 4.33
C GLU A 60 -20.19 11.03 4.28
N VAL A 61 -20.59 10.38 5.35
CA VAL A 61 -21.94 9.84 5.42
C VAL A 61 -22.82 10.89 6.07
N GLU A 62 -23.83 11.30 5.35
CA GLU A 62 -24.80 12.24 5.88
C GLU A 62 -26.03 11.50 6.34
N GLU A 63 -26.52 11.91 7.48
CA GLU A 63 -27.69 11.25 8.06
C GLU A 63 -28.87 12.14 8.17
#